data_a4cb457331c7b20fff759c741ed61a64
#
_entry.id   a4cb457331c7b20fff759c741ed61a64
#
_cell.length_a   1.000
_cell.length_b   1.000
_cell.length_c   1.000
_cell.angle_alpha   90.00
_cell.angle_beta   90.00
_cell.angle_gamma   90.00
#
_symmetry.space_group_name_H-M   'P 1'
#
loop_
_entity.id
_entity.type
_entity.pdbx_description
1 polymer ?
#
loop_
_entity_poly.entity_id
_entity_poly.type
_entity_poly.pdbx_seq_one_letter_code
_entity_poly.pdbx_strand_id
1 'polypeptide(L)'
;MKTLYLALLLAASAAHALSDSEKEMLMTTAVEAYEQQDYATALKKWQTLAEAGNAEAQNNLGILYNQGQGVAQNYAQARAWYEKAAAQGHAQAQNNLGALYAEGLGVVQDYGQARTWYEKAAAQGYAAAQFNLGILYYEGKGVTQDYGQARAWWEKAAAQGHADAQYNLGALYAEGQVVAQDYARSAAWWEKAAAQGHTQAQYNLGVLYAEGQGVAQDYGQARSWYEKAAAQDVAQAQNNLGVLYAEGRGGARDYAQARAW
;
A
#
# COMPACT_ATOMS: atom_id res chain seq x y z
N MET A 1 -11.05 40.97 43.85
CA MET A 1 -10.82 41.13 42.37
C MET A 1 -9.95 40.04 41.77
N LYS A 2 -8.90 39.50 42.42
CA LYS A 2 -8.07 38.41 41.87
C LYS A 2 -8.81 37.08 41.75
N THR A 3 -9.74 36.76 42.63
CA THR A 3 -10.52 35.51 42.62
C THR A 3 -11.58 35.48 41.51
N LEU A 4 -12.10 36.62 41.10
CA LEU A 4 -13.07 36.71 39.95
C LEU A 4 -12.36 36.53 38.60
N TYR A 5 -11.11 37.00 38.49
CA TYR A 5 -10.29 36.82 37.27
C TYR A 5 -9.86 35.37 37.06
N LEU A 6 -9.58 34.62 38.14
CA LEU A 6 -9.24 33.22 38.06
C LEU A 6 -10.47 32.34 37.64
N ALA A 7 -11.67 32.73 38.14
CA ALA A 7 -12.91 32.04 37.76
C ALA A 7 -13.33 32.32 36.32
N LEU A 8 -13.06 33.53 35.78
CA LEU A 8 -13.28 33.84 34.37
C LEU A 8 -12.25 33.16 33.45
N LEU A 9 -10.99 32.99 33.89
CA LEU A 9 -10.00 32.23 33.13
C LEU A 9 -10.27 30.72 33.14
N LEU A 10 -10.83 30.17 34.22
CA LEU A 10 -11.28 28.77 34.29
C LEU A 10 -12.57 28.53 33.52
N ALA A 11 -13.46 29.53 33.39
CA ALA A 11 -14.68 29.45 32.58
C ALA A 11 -14.40 29.61 31.06
N ALA A 12 -13.30 30.28 30.68
CA ALA A 12 -12.87 30.39 29.27
C ALA A 12 -12.14 29.16 28.75
N SER A 13 -11.80 28.19 29.59
CA SER A 13 -11.16 26.93 29.22
C SER A 13 -12.08 25.70 29.24
N ALA A 14 -13.37 25.89 29.42
CA ALA A 14 -14.34 24.87 29.01
C ALA A 14 -14.46 24.92 27.48
N ALA A 15 -13.39 24.47 26.79
CA ALA A 15 -13.52 24.03 25.42
C ALA A 15 -14.69 23.04 25.42
N HIS A 16 -15.80 23.42 24.82
CA HIS A 16 -16.98 22.58 24.75
C HIS A 16 -16.56 21.27 24.10
N ALA A 17 -16.55 20.19 24.84
CA ALA A 17 -16.18 18.90 24.31
C ALA A 17 -17.18 18.60 23.19
N LEU A 18 -16.68 18.33 21.99
CA LEU A 18 -17.52 18.00 20.83
C LEU A 18 -18.44 16.85 21.21
N SER A 19 -19.72 17.01 20.95
CA SER A 19 -20.68 15.92 21.03
C SER A 19 -20.35 14.83 20.00
N ASP A 20 -20.83 13.62 20.20
CA ASP A 20 -20.55 12.53 19.26
C ASP A 20 -21.14 12.80 17.86
N SER A 21 -22.30 13.47 17.80
CA SER A 21 -22.88 13.92 16.52
C SER A 21 -22.01 14.96 15.81
N GLU A 22 -21.42 15.91 16.54
CA GLU A 22 -20.50 16.90 15.96
C GLU A 22 -19.21 16.25 15.45
N LYS A 23 -18.67 15.26 16.20
CA LYS A 23 -17.50 14.49 15.76
C LYS A 23 -17.78 13.71 14.47
N GLU A 24 -18.93 13.04 14.41
CA GLU A 24 -19.36 12.29 13.23
C GLU A 24 -19.55 13.21 12.01
N MET A 25 -20.25 14.33 12.18
CA MET A 25 -20.43 15.31 11.11
C MET A 25 -19.10 15.90 10.64
N LEU A 26 -18.18 16.22 11.56
CA LEU A 26 -16.86 16.74 11.21
C LEU A 26 -16.05 15.69 10.44
N MET A 27 -16.10 14.40 10.87
CA MET A 27 -15.40 13.32 10.19
C MET A 27 -15.92 13.14 8.77
N THR A 28 -17.23 12.98 8.60
CA THR A 28 -17.87 12.82 7.29
C THR A 28 -17.51 13.96 6.34
N THR A 29 -17.70 15.19 6.80
CA THR A 29 -17.40 16.36 5.96
C THR A 29 -15.91 16.60 5.71
N ALA A 30 -15.02 16.07 6.57
CA ALA A 30 -13.57 16.09 6.33
C ALA A 30 -13.18 15.07 5.23
N VAL A 31 -13.77 13.89 5.25
CA VAL A 31 -13.57 12.86 4.22
C VAL A 31 -14.11 13.37 2.86
N GLU A 32 -15.31 13.93 2.83
CA GLU A 32 -15.87 14.52 1.60
C GLU A 32 -14.97 15.63 1.02
N ALA A 33 -14.44 16.52 1.87
CA ALA A 33 -13.51 17.56 1.45
C ALA A 33 -12.21 16.96 0.87
N TYR A 34 -11.68 15.92 1.51
CA TYR A 34 -10.49 15.21 1.02
C TYR A 34 -10.73 14.56 -0.35
N GLU A 35 -11.86 13.89 -0.54
CA GLU A 35 -12.23 13.26 -1.82
C GLU A 35 -12.40 14.31 -2.94
N GLN A 36 -12.87 15.52 -2.60
CA GLN A 36 -12.95 16.66 -3.50
C GLN A 36 -11.62 17.41 -3.68
N GLN A 37 -10.53 16.91 -3.09
CA GLN A 37 -9.19 17.52 -3.08
C GLN A 37 -9.13 18.90 -2.37
N ASP A 38 -10.18 19.26 -1.60
CA ASP A 38 -10.14 20.42 -0.70
C ASP A 38 -9.41 20.03 0.60
N TYR A 39 -8.10 19.83 0.45
CA TYR A 39 -7.23 19.42 1.55
C TYR A 39 -7.13 20.46 2.66
N ALA A 40 -7.33 21.74 2.36
CA ALA A 40 -7.31 22.80 3.37
C ALA A 40 -8.49 22.68 4.33
N THR A 41 -9.69 22.40 3.80
CA THR A 41 -10.88 22.13 4.61
C THR A 41 -10.76 20.83 5.37
N ALA A 42 -10.27 19.74 4.73
CA ALA A 42 -10.03 18.46 5.37
C ALA A 42 -9.04 18.60 6.54
N LEU A 43 -7.90 19.28 6.32
CA LEU A 43 -6.89 19.56 7.33
C LEU A 43 -7.51 20.22 8.58
N LYS A 44 -8.25 21.29 8.40
CA LYS A 44 -8.86 22.05 9.51
C LYS A 44 -9.81 21.19 10.33
N LYS A 45 -10.67 20.41 9.66
CA LYS A 45 -11.65 19.54 10.33
C LYS A 45 -10.98 18.37 11.05
N TRP A 46 -10.04 17.69 10.40
CA TRP A 46 -9.29 16.62 11.05
C TRP A 46 -8.41 17.14 12.20
N GLN A 47 -7.88 18.37 12.10
CA GLN A 47 -7.13 18.97 13.20
C GLN A 47 -8.02 19.12 14.44
N THR A 48 -9.24 19.62 14.29
CA THR A 48 -10.19 19.73 15.41
C THR A 48 -10.49 18.37 16.06
N LEU A 49 -10.72 17.34 15.25
CA LEU A 49 -10.98 15.98 15.75
C LEU A 49 -9.75 15.33 16.37
N ALA A 50 -8.56 15.54 15.79
CA ALA A 50 -7.31 14.97 16.27
C ALA A 50 -6.90 15.58 17.62
N GLU A 51 -7.13 16.89 17.80
CA GLU A 51 -6.93 17.60 19.08
C GLU A 51 -7.91 17.11 20.15
N ALA A 52 -9.13 16.71 19.74
CA ALA A 52 -10.11 16.03 20.59
C ALA A 52 -9.80 14.54 20.84
N GLY A 53 -8.66 14.03 20.34
CA GLY A 53 -8.20 12.67 20.61
C GLY A 53 -8.65 11.59 19.63
N ASN A 54 -9.36 11.94 18.54
CA ASN A 54 -9.81 10.94 17.56
C ASN A 54 -8.63 10.32 16.80
N ALA A 55 -8.43 9.01 16.93
CA ALA A 55 -7.29 8.29 16.36
C ALA A 55 -7.29 8.28 14.82
N GLU A 56 -8.46 8.16 14.20
CA GLU A 56 -8.60 8.20 12.74
C GLU A 56 -8.23 9.58 12.19
N ALA A 57 -8.71 10.66 12.80
CA ALA A 57 -8.33 12.01 12.41
C ALA A 57 -6.83 12.28 12.63
N GLN A 58 -6.24 11.74 13.71
CA GLN A 58 -4.80 11.82 13.92
C GLN A 58 -4.02 11.11 12.81
N ASN A 59 -4.45 9.91 12.41
CA ASN A 59 -3.86 9.22 11.26
C ASN A 59 -3.99 10.03 9.97
N ASN A 60 -5.17 10.57 9.70
CA ASN A 60 -5.43 11.34 8.49
C ASN A 60 -4.63 12.66 8.44
N LEU A 61 -4.47 13.33 9.58
CA LEU A 61 -3.53 14.46 9.68
C LEU A 61 -2.09 14.03 9.38
N GLY A 62 -1.67 12.89 9.92
CA GLY A 62 -0.37 12.32 9.62
C GLY A 62 -0.18 12.12 8.11
N ILE A 63 -1.20 11.63 7.40
CA ILE A 63 -1.18 11.46 5.93
C ILE A 63 -1.04 12.81 5.23
N LEU A 64 -1.81 13.84 5.63
CA LEU A 64 -1.70 15.17 5.01
C LEU A 64 -0.31 15.77 5.16
N TYR A 65 0.29 15.69 6.37
CA TYR A 65 1.65 16.16 6.58
C TYR A 65 2.70 15.33 5.84
N ASN A 66 2.48 14.01 5.73
CA ASN A 66 3.39 13.11 5.01
C ASN A 66 3.40 13.39 3.50
N GLN A 67 2.25 13.75 2.93
CA GLN A 67 2.09 13.98 1.50
C GLN A 67 2.21 15.47 1.10
N GLY A 68 2.16 16.39 2.06
CA GLY A 68 2.13 17.82 1.77
C GLY A 68 0.80 18.30 1.18
N GLN A 69 -0.31 17.66 1.53
CA GLN A 69 -1.63 17.99 1.03
C GLN A 69 -2.34 18.99 1.94
N GLY A 70 -2.64 20.17 1.41
CA GLY A 70 -3.24 21.29 2.17
C GLY A 70 -2.31 21.94 3.19
N VAL A 71 -1.08 21.43 3.31
CA VAL A 71 -0.03 21.89 4.23
C VAL A 71 1.33 21.56 3.65
N ALA A 72 2.38 22.28 4.02
CA ALA A 72 3.74 21.93 3.62
C ALA A 72 4.11 20.54 4.15
N GLN A 73 4.74 19.70 3.30
CA GLN A 73 5.20 18.36 3.69
C GLN A 73 6.11 18.44 4.92
N ASN A 74 5.81 17.63 5.93
CA ASN A 74 6.58 17.58 7.17
C ASN A 74 6.50 16.21 7.83
N TYR A 75 7.49 15.37 7.58
CA TYR A 75 7.55 14.02 8.13
C TYR A 75 7.63 13.96 9.66
N ALA A 76 8.23 14.98 10.31
CA ALA A 76 8.28 15.04 11.77
C ALA A 76 6.90 15.30 12.38
N GLN A 77 6.09 16.15 11.74
CA GLN A 77 4.68 16.35 12.11
C GLN A 77 3.84 15.10 11.80
N ALA A 78 4.04 14.49 10.62
CA ALA A 78 3.38 13.24 10.28
C ALA A 78 3.63 12.17 11.32
N ARG A 79 4.90 11.98 11.71
CA ARG A 79 5.29 11.05 12.77
C ARG A 79 4.56 11.33 14.08
N ALA A 80 4.59 12.58 14.54
CA ALA A 80 3.97 12.95 15.81
C ALA A 80 2.47 12.64 15.86
N TRP A 81 1.77 12.80 14.73
CA TRP A 81 0.36 12.44 14.60
C TRP A 81 0.15 10.94 14.52
N TYR A 82 0.98 10.21 13.73
CA TYR A 82 0.94 8.75 13.70
C TYR A 82 1.24 8.12 15.06
N GLU A 83 2.19 8.65 15.83
CA GLU A 83 2.50 8.18 17.18
C GLU A 83 1.28 8.26 18.11
N LYS A 84 0.51 9.37 18.05
CA LYS A 84 -0.73 9.53 18.83
C LYS A 84 -1.80 8.51 18.44
N ALA A 85 -2.03 8.33 17.15
CA ALA A 85 -3.00 7.34 16.65
C ALA A 85 -2.55 5.90 16.93
N ALA A 86 -1.27 5.60 16.71
CA ALA A 86 -0.68 4.28 16.95
C ALA A 86 -0.73 3.87 18.42
N ALA A 87 -0.56 4.83 19.34
CA ALA A 87 -0.69 4.59 20.79
C ALA A 87 -2.12 4.20 21.18
N GLN A 88 -3.12 4.62 20.42
CA GLN A 88 -4.52 4.22 20.58
C GLN A 88 -4.86 2.89 19.88
N GLY A 89 -3.86 2.23 19.28
CA GLY A 89 -4.06 0.96 18.58
C GLY A 89 -4.48 1.07 17.11
N HIS A 90 -4.48 2.27 16.52
CA HIS A 90 -4.90 2.46 15.12
C HIS A 90 -3.92 1.75 14.16
N ALA A 91 -4.37 0.66 13.52
CA ALA A 91 -3.49 -0.23 12.76
C ALA A 91 -2.81 0.44 11.56
N GLN A 92 -3.54 1.27 10.81
CA GLN A 92 -2.97 2.00 9.69
C GLN A 92 -1.90 3.00 10.15
N ALA A 93 -2.11 3.70 11.27
CA ALA A 93 -1.11 4.61 11.82
C ALA A 93 0.14 3.88 12.30
N GLN A 94 -0.03 2.68 12.90
CA GLN A 94 1.10 1.81 13.24
C GLN A 94 1.88 1.41 12.00
N ASN A 95 1.21 1.01 10.92
CA ASN A 95 1.86 0.71 9.64
C ASN A 95 2.58 1.95 9.07
N ASN A 96 1.93 3.11 9.06
CA ASN A 96 2.52 4.34 8.54
C ASN A 96 3.75 4.78 9.35
N LEU A 97 3.69 4.63 10.67
CA LEU A 97 4.83 4.90 11.54
C LEU A 97 5.98 3.93 11.27
N GLY A 98 5.67 2.64 11.05
CA GLY A 98 6.65 1.63 10.62
C GLY A 98 7.33 2.02 9.31
N ALA A 99 6.58 2.53 8.33
CA ALA A 99 7.12 3.00 7.05
C ALA A 99 8.07 4.20 7.23
N LEU A 100 7.73 5.17 8.09
CA LEU A 100 8.63 6.30 8.38
C LEU A 100 9.98 5.82 8.96
N TYR A 101 9.97 4.85 9.86
CA TYR A 101 11.20 4.25 10.39
C TYR A 101 11.96 3.43 9.33
N ALA A 102 11.26 2.68 8.47
CA ALA A 102 11.88 1.88 7.41
C ALA A 102 12.58 2.76 6.36
N GLU A 103 12.03 3.93 6.08
CA GLU A 103 12.52 4.86 5.05
C GLU A 103 13.42 5.97 5.61
N GLY A 104 13.44 6.16 6.94
CA GLY A 104 14.20 7.25 7.58
C GLY A 104 13.56 8.63 7.35
N LEU A 105 12.25 8.70 7.18
CA LEU A 105 11.52 9.94 6.92
C LEU A 105 11.14 10.64 8.23
N GLY A 106 11.74 11.79 8.50
CA GLY A 106 11.54 12.54 9.75
C GLY A 106 12.08 11.86 11.02
N VAL A 107 12.80 10.74 10.85
CA VAL A 107 13.51 9.97 11.89
C VAL A 107 14.79 9.39 11.31
N VAL A 108 15.69 8.92 12.14
CA VAL A 108 16.80 8.06 11.70
C VAL A 108 16.20 6.71 11.26
N GLN A 109 16.65 6.19 10.13
CA GLN A 109 16.21 4.89 9.63
C GLN A 109 16.50 3.79 10.66
N ASP A 110 15.47 3.01 10.98
CA ASP A 110 15.56 1.92 11.95
C ASP A 110 14.56 0.80 11.59
N TYR A 111 15.06 -0.24 10.95
CA TYR A 111 14.24 -1.39 10.59
C TYR A 111 13.75 -2.22 11.78
N GLY A 112 14.42 -2.15 12.93
CA GLY A 112 13.96 -2.79 14.17
C GLY A 112 12.71 -2.11 14.72
N GLN A 113 12.70 -0.77 14.72
CA GLN A 113 11.50 0.02 15.04
C GLN A 113 10.40 -0.21 13.99
N ALA A 114 10.74 -0.18 12.70
CA ALA A 114 9.77 -0.46 11.62
C ALA A 114 9.09 -1.80 11.83
N ARG A 115 9.87 -2.87 12.08
CA ARG A 115 9.35 -4.20 12.39
C ARG A 115 8.38 -4.17 13.58
N THR A 116 8.77 -3.56 14.67
CA THR A 116 7.95 -3.49 15.89
C THR A 116 6.58 -2.88 15.62
N TRP A 117 6.52 -1.82 14.82
CA TRP A 117 5.27 -1.18 14.45
C TRP A 117 4.46 -1.99 13.45
N TYR A 118 5.11 -2.60 12.45
CA TYR A 118 4.44 -3.50 11.53
C TYR A 118 3.86 -4.73 12.24
N GLU A 119 4.57 -5.32 13.22
CA GLU A 119 4.08 -6.45 14.02
C GLU A 119 2.80 -6.09 14.76
N LYS A 120 2.71 -4.89 15.36
CA LYS A 120 1.49 -4.42 16.03
C LYS A 120 0.31 -4.29 15.07
N ALA A 121 0.51 -3.70 13.90
CA ALA A 121 -0.53 -3.55 12.88
C ALA A 121 -0.92 -4.90 12.27
N ALA A 122 0.06 -5.77 11.98
CA ALA A 122 -0.15 -7.10 11.42
C ALA A 122 -0.91 -8.04 12.37
N ALA A 123 -0.68 -7.91 13.68
CA ALA A 123 -1.43 -8.65 14.69
C ALA A 123 -2.93 -8.29 14.71
N GLN A 124 -3.28 -7.11 14.26
CA GLN A 124 -4.67 -6.67 14.05
C GLN A 124 -5.23 -7.09 12.69
N GLY A 125 -4.47 -7.83 11.88
CA GLY A 125 -4.87 -8.27 10.55
C GLY A 125 -4.62 -7.24 9.44
N TYR A 126 -3.93 -6.12 9.69
CA TYR A 126 -3.73 -5.10 8.67
C TYR A 126 -2.83 -5.61 7.52
N ALA A 127 -3.42 -5.80 6.34
CA ALA A 127 -2.77 -6.49 5.22
C ALA A 127 -1.48 -5.81 4.74
N ALA A 128 -1.45 -4.47 4.68
CA ALA A 128 -0.25 -3.75 4.27
C ALA A 128 0.92 -3.95 5.26
N ALA A 129 0.64 -4.04 6.57
CA ALA A 129 1.69 -4.33 7.56
C ALA A 129 2.19 -5.78 7.45
N GLN A 130 1.30 -6.73 7.18
CA GLN A 130 1.68 -8.11 6.90
C GLN A 130 2.57 -8.20 5.66
N PHE A 131 2.23 -7.46 4.60
CA PHE A 131 3.06 -7.36 3.41
C PHE A 131 4.44 -6.77 3.74
N ASN A 132 4.51 -5.65 4.47
CA ASN A 132 5.75 -4.99 4.84
C ASN A 132 6.64 -5.88 5.74
N LEU A 133 6.07 -6.65 6.66
CA LEU A 133 6.81 -7.66 7.41
C LEU A 133 7.41 -8.72 6.50
N GLY A 134 6.65 -9.18 5.52
CA GLY A 134 7.15 -10.10 4.51
C GLY A 134 8.38 -9.54 3.79
N ILE A 135 8.37 -8.26 3.41
CA ILE A 135 9.53 -7.57 2.81
C ILE A 135 10.73 -7.57 3.77
N LEU A 136 10.55 -7.22 5.06
CA LEU A 136 11.64 -7.20 6.02
C LEU A 136 12.32 -8.57 6.16
N TYR A 137 11.53 -9.64 6.23
CA TYR A 137 12.07 -11.01 6.30
C TYR A 137 12.71 -11.46 4.99
N TYR A 138 12.15 -11.08 3.84
CA TYR A 138 12.71 -11.40 2.54
C TYR A 138 14.08 -10.75 2.32
N GLU A 139 14.22 -9.50 2.74
CA GLU A 139 15.45 -8.71 2.54
C GLU A 139 16.45 -8.85 3.72
N GLY A 140 16.04 -9.40 4.86
CA GLY A 140 16.88 -9.47 6.06
C GLY A 140 17.08 -8.10 6.73
N LYS A 141 16.13 -7.18 6.57
CA LYS A 141 16.22 -5.83 7.13
C LYS A 141 15.64 -5.79 8.55
N GLY A 142 16.47 -5.50 9.53
CA GLY A 142 16.07 -5.48 10.96
C GLY A 142 15.73 -6.85 11.54
N VAL A 143 15.91 -7.91 10.76
CA VAL A 143 15.75 -9.33 11.10
C VAL A 143 16.76 -10.16 10.34
N THR A 144 17.02 -11.40 10.78
CA THR A 144 17.71 -12.38 9.94
C THR A 144 16.82 -12.71 8.74
N GLN A 145 17.41 -12.75 7.54
CA GLN A 145 16.69 -13.11 6.33
C GLN A 145 16.04 -14.50 6.49
N ASP A 146 14.75 -14.56 6.23
CA ASP A 146 13.96 -15.79 6.32
C ASP A 146 12.83 -15.76 5.29
N TYR A 147 13.04 -16.41 4.16
CA TYR A 147 12.06 -16.49 3.09
C TYR A 147 10.80 -17.28 3.49
N GLY A 148 10.90 -18.23 4.43
CA GLY A 148 9.76 -18.97 4.97
C GLY A 148 8.82 -18.05 5.74
N GLN A 149 9.37 -17.17 6.58
CA GLN A 149 8.60 -16.12 7.27
C GLN A 149 8.04 -15.10 6.27
N ALA A 150 8.83 -14.67 5.29
CA ALA A 150 8.36 -13.76 4.24
C ALA A 150 7.12 -14.33 3.54
N ARG A 151 7.20 -15.60 3.11
CA ARG A 151 6.06 -16.30 2.50
C ARG A 151 4.84 -16.33 3.42
N ALA A 152 5.03 -16.72 4.69
CA ALA A 152 3.92 -16.84 5.63
C ALA A 152 3.19 -15.51 5.87
N TRP A 153 3.93 -14.40 5.90
CA TRP A 153 3.34 -13.07 6.01
C TRP A 153 2.64 -12.64 4.73
N TRP A 154 3.25 -12.89 3.55
CA TRP A 154 2.60 -12.58 2.28
C TRP A 154 1.37 -13.45 2.02
N GLU A 155 1.33 -14.71 2.46
CA GLU A 155 0.12 -15.55 2.41
C GLU A 155 -1.05 -14.92 3.17
N LYS A 156 -0.80 -14.35 4.37
CA LYS A 156 -1.81 -13.63 5.15
C LYS A 156 -2.31 -12.36 4.44
N ALA A 157 -1.41 -11.56 3.90
CA ALA A 157 -1.77 -10.35 3.16
C ALA A 157 -2.52 -10.68 1.86
N ALA A 158 -2.03 -11.68 1.11
CA ALA A 158 -2.62 -12.14 -0.14
C ALA A 158 -4.03 -12.72 0.03
N ALA A 159 -4.28 -13.39 1.15
CA ALA A 159 -5.61 -13.90 1.49
C ALA A 159 -6.64 -12.78 1.69
N GLN A 160 -6.18 -11.58 2.05
CA GLN A 160 -6.99 -10.36 2.14
C GLN A 160 -7.06 -9.57 0.81
N GLY A 161 -6.49 -10.11 -0.27
CA GLY A 161 -6.52 -9.47 -1.58
C GLY A 161 -5.36 -8.51 -1.85
N HIS A 162 -4.32 -8.42 -1.00
CA HIS A 162 -3.20 -7.51 -1.25
C HIS A 162 -2.44 -7.90 -2.53
N ALA A 163 -2.52 -7.07 -3.57
CA ALA A 163 -2.03 -7.40 -4.90
C ALA A 163 -0.52 -7.64 -4.95
N ASP A 164 0.28 -6.78 -4.28
CA ASP A 164 1.74 -6.94 -4.26
C ASP A 164 2.16 -8.21 -3.51
N ALA A 165 1.43 -8.61 -2.45
CA ALA A 165 1.69 -9.87 -1.76
C ALA A 165 1.39 -11.09 -2.65
N GLN A 166 0.30 -11.02 -3.42
CA GLN A 166 -0.02 -12.05 -4.41
C GLN A 166 1.07 -12.13 -5.49
N TYR A 167 1.54 -10.97 -5.97
CA TYR A 167 2.65 -10.92 -6.93
C TYR A 167 3.92 -11.55 -6.37
N ASN A 168 4.32 -11.18 -5.15
CA ASN A 168 5.54 -11.70 -4.51
C ASN A 168 5.45 -13.20 -4.24
N LEU A 169 4.28 -13.72 -3.87
CA LEU A 169 4.08 -15.17 -3.78
C LEU A 169 4.26 -15.87 -5.12
N GLY A 170 3.73 -15.30 -6.19
CA GLY A 170 3.95 -15.80 -7.55
C GLY A 170 5.43 -15.85 -7.90
N ALA A 171 6.19 -14.80 -7.58
CA ALA A 171 7.63 -14.74 -7.79
C ALA A 171 8.39 -15.82 -7.00
N LEU A 172 8.06 -16.02 -5.72
CA LEU A 172 8.67 -17.10 -4.90
C LEU A 172 8.49 -18.48 -5.51
N TYR A 173 7.30 -18.78 -6.04
CA TYR A 173 7.06 -20.06 -6.71
C TYR A 173 7.76 -20.16 -8.07
N ALA A 174 7.88 -19.05 -8.82
CA ALA A 174 8.62 -19.04 -10.08
C ALA A 174 10.13 -19.22 -9.89
N GLU A 175 10.70 -18.64 -8.84
CA GLU A 175 12.14 -18.68 -8.56
C GLU A 175 12.58 -19.98 -7.89
N GLY A 176 11.71 -20.63 -7.13
CA GLY A 176 12.03 -21.87 -6.46
C GLY A 176 13.01 -21.75 -5.28
N GLN A 177 13.11 -20.55 -4.67
CA GLN A 177 14.12 -20.29 -3.62
C GLN A 177 13.78 -20.93 -2.25
N VAL A 178 12.50 -21.02 -1.90
CA VAL A 178 12.00 -21.49 -0.58
C VAL A 178 11.16 -22.73 -0.70
N VAL A 179 10.54 -22.87 -1.85
CA VAL A 179 9.69 -23.98 -2.26
C VAL A 179 10.22 -24.50 -3.58
N ALA A 180 9.96 -25.76 -3.90
CA ALA A 180 10.26 -26.25 -5.24
C ALA A 180 9.60 -25.32 -6.27
N GLN A 181 10.32 -25.02 -7.35
CA GLN A 181 9.80 -24.21 -8.45
C GLN A 181 8.48 -24.79 -8.95
N ASP A 182 7.47 -23.94 -9.04
CA ASP A 182 6.11 -24.33 -9.42
C ASP A 182 5.44 -23.18 -10.20
N TYR A 183 5.61 -23.22 -11.51
CA TYR A 183 5.02 -22.19 -12.39
C TYR A 183 3.49 -22.23 -12.41
N ALA A 184 2.86 -23.37 -12.11
CA ALA A 184 1.39 -23.43 -12.05
C ALA A 184 0.86 -22.65 -10.84
N ARG A 185 1.50 -22.79 -9.67
CA ARG A 185 1.19 -21.97 -8.51
C ARG A 185 1.56 -20.50 -8.73
N SER A 186 2.69 -20.24 -9.39
CA SER A 186 3.08 -18.88 -9.77
C SER A 186 2.00 -18.21 -10.64
N ALA A 187 1.54 -18.88 -11.69
CA ALA A 187 0.47 -18.41 -12.54
C ALA A 187 -0.80 -18.10 -11.75
N ALA A 188 -1.23 -19.02 -10.87
CA ALA A 188 -2.44 -18.83 -10.06
C ALA A 188 -2.36 -17.62 -9.11
N TRP A 189 -1.19 -17.30 -8.58
CA TRP A 189 -0.99 -16.10 -7.77
C TRP A 189 -0.92 -14.83 -8.62
N TRP A 190 -0.20 -14.87 -9.75
CA TRP A 190 -0.13 -13.72 -10.66
C TRP A 190 -1.47 -13.43 -11.32
N GLU A 191 -2.32 -14.42 -11.59
CA GLU A 191 -3.70 -14.19 -12.07
C GLU A 191 -4.51 -13.32 -11.10
N LYS A 192 -4.41 -13.60 -9.79
CA LYS A 192 -5.09 -12.79 -8.76
C LYS A 192 -4.57 -11.37 -8.72
N ALA A 193 -3.25 -11.17 -8.77
CA ALA A 193 -2.65 -9.84 -8.79
C ALA A 193 -2.97 -9.08 -10.09
N ALA A 194 -2.87 -9.75 -11.23
CA ALA A 194 -3.14 -9.19 -12.55
C ALA A 194 -4.60 -8.78 -12.74
N ALA A 195 -5.54 -9.54 -12.16
CA ALA A 195 -6.96 -9.18 -12.14
C ALA A 195 -7.24 -7.87 -11.40
N GLN A 196 -6.38 -7.49 -10.45
CA GLN A 196 -6.42 -6.22 -9.74
C GLN A 196 -5.64 -5.11 -10.47
N GLY A 197 -5.11 -5.38 -11.66
CA GLY A 197 -4.34 -4.41 -12.42
C GLY A 197 -2.84 -4.37 -12.12
N HIS A 198 -2.30 -5.30 -11.31
CA HIS A 198 -0.87 -5.32 -11.00
C HIS A 198 -0.04 -5.54 -12.26
N THR A 199 0.65 -4.50 -12.68
CA THR A 199 1.29 -4.39 -13.99
C THR A 199 2.31 -5.49 -14.26
N GLN A 200 3.22 -5.74 -13.30
CA GLN A 200 4.25 -6.76 -13.47
C GLN A 200 3.69 -8.19 -13.48
N ALA A 201 2.59 -8.45 -12.75
CA ALA A 201 1.91 -9.72 -12.80
C ALA A 201 1.27 -9.97 -14.18
N GLN A 202 0.69 -8.95 -14.79
CA GLN A 202 0.17 -9.03 -16.16
C GLN A 202 1.27 -9.37 -17.16
N TYR A 203 2.42 -8.70 -17.08
CA TYR A 203 3.57 -9.02 -17.93
C TYR A 203 4.04 -10.45 -17.73
N ASN A 204 4.25 -10.87 -16.48
CA ASN A 204 4.77 -12.20 -16.17
C ASN A 204 3.80 -13.32 -16.61
N LEU A 205 2.50 -13.13 -16.48
CA LEU A 205 1.50 -14.05 -17.05
C LEU A 205 1.62 -14.15 -18.56
N GLY A 206 1.80 -13.02 -19.24
CA GLY A 206 2.06 -13.02 -20.68
C GLY A 206 3.24 -13.91 -21.06
N VAL A 207 4.32 -13.87 -20.27
CA VAL A 207 5.51 -14.73 -20.46
C VAL A 207 5.14 -16.19 -20.22
N LEU A 208 4.47 -16.53 -19.11
CA LEU A 208 4.10 -17.93 -18.82
C LEU A 208 3.23 -18.54 -19.93
N TYR A 209 2.25 -17.80 -20.42
CA TYR A 209 1.40 -18.27 -21.54
C TYR A 209 2.17 -18.36 -22.87
N ALA A 210 3.11 -17.44 -23.12
CA ALA A 210 3.92 -17.49 -24.34
C ALA A 210 4.88 -18.69 -24.35
N GLU A 211 5.39 -19.08 -23.19
CA GLU A 211 6.38 -20.14 -23.02
C GLU A 211 5.76 -21.50 -22.65
N GLY A 212 4.50 -21.52 -22.24
CA GLY A 212 3.83 -22.73 -21.77
C GLY A 212 4.37 -23.22 -20.40
N GLN A 213 4.81 -22.29 -19.55
CA GLN A 213 5.35 -22.62 -18.23
C GLN A 213 4.25 -22.62 -17.18
N GLY A 214 3.97 -23.79 -16.60
CA GLY A 214 2.92 -23.97 -15.60
C GLY A 214 1.48 -23.82 -16.11
N VAL A 215 1.30 -23.39 -17.35
CA VAL A 215 0.06 -23.27 -18.10
C VAL A 215 0.24 -23.85 -19.50
N ALA A 216 -0.82 -24.25 -20.17
CA ALA A 216 -0.73 -24.61 -21.59
C ALA A 216 -0.30 -23.39 -22.41
N GLN A 217 0.65 -23.59 -23.35
CA GLN A 217 1.08 -22.50 -24.22
C GLN A 217 -0.10 -21.94 -25.00
N ASP A 218 -0.30 -20.63 -24.90
CA ASP A 218 -1.38 -19.90 -25.57
C ASP A 218 -0.92 -18.47 -25.90
N TYR A 219 -0.56 -18.23 -27.13
CA TYR A 219 -0.15 -16.90 -27.61
C TYR A 219 -1.30 -15.89 -27.63
N GLY A 220 -2.56 -16.33 -27.70
CA GLY A 220 -3.73 -15.45 -27.60
C GLY A 220 -3.86 -14.87 -26.18
N GLN A 221 -3.73 -15.74 -25.18
CA GLN A 221 -3.68 -15.33 -23.78
C GLN A 221 -2.43 -14.46 -23.50
N ALA A 222 -1.26 -14.88 -23.99
CA ALA A 222 -0.03 -14.10 -23.86
C ALA A 222 -0.21 -12.67 -24.39
N ARG A 223 -0.77 -12.53 -25.61
CA ARG A 223 -1.05 -11.24 -26.22
C ARG A 223 -2.01 -10.41 -25.37
N SER A 224 -3.11 -10.98 -24.90
CA SER A 224 -4.08 -10.28 -24.06
C SER A 224 -3.46 -9.73 -22.77
N TRP A 225 -2.58 -10.50 -22.14
CA TRP A 225 -1.89 -10.05 -20.94
C TRP A 225 -0.82 -8.99 -21.24
N TYR A 226 -0.06 -9.15 -22.33
CA TYR A 226 0.89 -8.12 -22.75
C TYR A 226 0.19 -6.81 -23.14
N GLU A 227 -0.99 -6.85 -23.80
CA GLU A 227 -1.78 -5.65 -24.10
C GLU A 227 -2.14 -4.86 -22.84
N LYS A 228 -2.56 -5.55 -21.77
CA LYS A 228 -2.86 -4.91 -20.47
C LYS A 228 -1.63 -4.28 -19.82
N ALA A 229 -0.49 -4.98 -19.85
CA ALA A 229 0.76 -4.46 -19.29
C ALA A 229 1.34 -3.33 -20.15
N ALA A 230 1.25 -3.43 -21.48
CA ALA A 230 1.70 -2.42 -22.43
C ALA A 230 0.91 -1.11 -22.31
N ALA A 231 -0.39 -1.20 -22.04
CA ALA A 231 -1.25 -0.04 -21.77
C ALA A 231 -0.87 0.69 -20.46
N GLN A 232 -0.06 0.06 -19.62
CA GLN A 232 0.53 0.65 -18.40
C GLN A 232 2.04 0.96 -18.58
N ASP A 233 2.49 1.19 -19.82
CA ASP A 233 3.84 1.60 -20.19
C ASP A 233 4.95 0.58 -19.86
N VAL A 234 4.65 -0.73 -19.78
CA VAL A 234 5.67 -1.77 -19.63
C VAL A 234 6.38 -2.00 -20.95
N ALA A 235 7.58 -1.45 -21.10
CA ALA A 235 8.37 -1.53 -22.34
C ALA A 235 8.63 -2.97 -22.81
N GLN A 236 8.86 -3.90 -21.88
CA GLN A 236 9.06 -5.32 -22.21
C GLN A 236 7.79 -5.94 -22.79
N ALA A 237 6.61 -5.58 -22.26
CA ALA A 237 5.33 -6.05 -22.78
C ALA A 237 5.05 -5.48 -24.17
N GLN A 238 5.35 -4.19 -24.39
CA GLN A 238 5.24 -3.54 -25.70
C GLN A 238 6.13 -4.25 -26.73
N ASN A 239 7.39 -4.50 -26.42
CA ASN A 239 8.30 -5.23 -27.30
C ASN A 239 7.80 -6.65 -27.62
N ASN A 240 7.39 -7.42 -26.60
CA ASN A 240 6.92 -8.77 -26.79
C ASN A 240 5.63 -8.82 -27.62
N LEU A 241 4.74 -7.84 -27.41
CA LEU A 241 3.53 -7.68 -28.19
C LEU A 241 3.84 -7.38 -29.67
N GLY A 242 4.78 -6.48 -29.93
CA GLY A 242 5.29 -6.21 -31.28
C GLY A 242 5.81 -7.46 -31.98
N VAL A 243 6.56 -8.31 -31.27
CA VAL A 243 7.04 -9.60 -31.79
C VAL A 243 5.87 -10.54 -32.12
N LEU A 244 4.89 -10.68 -31.22
CA LEU A 244 3.72 -11.54 -31.47
C LEU A 244 2.94 -11.11 -32.71
N TYR A 245 2.75 -9.81 -32.93
CA TYR A 245 2.11 -9.28 -34.12
C TYR A 245 2.94 -9.53 -35.39
N ALA A 246 4.26 -9.31 -35.34
CA ALA A 246 5.14 -9.53 -36.47
C ALA A 246 5.22 -10.99 -36.91
N GLU A 247 5.12 -11.92 -35.96
CA GLU A 247 5.18 -13.37 -36.23
C GLU A 247 3.81 -14.00 -36.50
N GLY A 248 2.71 -13.27 -36.19
CA GLY A 248 1.35 -13.81 -36.29
C GLY A 248 1.04 -14.86 -35.21
N ARG A 249 1.69 -14.75 -34.04
CA ARG A 249 1.42 -15.62 -32.90
C ARG A 249 0.25 -15.08 -32.09
N GLY A 250 -0.73 -15.92 -31.80
CA GLY A 250 -1.96 -15.52 -31.09
C GLY A 250 -2.94 -14.71 -31.92
N GLY A 251 -2.76 -14.68 -33.27
CA GLY A 251 -3.63 -13.98 -34.20
C GLY A 251 -3.03 -13.85 -35.60
N ALA A 252 -3.69 -13.11 -36.47
CA ALA A 252 -3.13 -12.80 -37.76
C ALA A 252 -1.86 -11.94 -37.65
N ARG A 253 -0.91 -12.15 -38.57
CA ARG A 253 0.27 -11.32 -38.71
C ARG A 253 -0.12 -9.89 -39.06
N ASP A 254 0.40 -8.91 -38.33
CA ASP A 254 0.12 -7.50 -38.54
C ASP A 254 1.38 -6.65 -38.28
N TYR A 255 2.04 -6.26 -39.36
CA TYR A 255 3.25 -5.42 -39.30
C TYR A 255 2.95 -3.96 -38.93
N ALA A 256 1.71 -3.48 -39.14
CA ALA A 256 1.34 -2.12 -38.73
C ALA A 256 1.24 -2.04 -37.20
N GLN A 257 0.55 -3.01 -36.60
CA GLN A 257 0.48 -3.15 -35.14
C GLN A 257 1.88 -3.41 -34.54
N ALA A 258 2.69 -4.27 -35.17
CA ALA A 258 4.04 -4.55 -34.71
C ALA A 258 4.96 -3.31 -34.65
N ARG A 259 4.70 -2.29 -35.46
CA ARG A 259 5.45 -1.01 -35.44
C ARG A 259 4.86 0.01 -34.49
N ALA A 260 3.62 -0.14 -34.10
CA ALA A 260 2.92 0.77 -33.20
C ALA A 260 3.31 0.54 -31.74
N TRP A 261 3.73 -0.67 -31.44
CA TRP A 261 4.26 -1.08 -30.14
C TRP A 261 5.79 -0.98 -30.08
#